data_50077b3038065fc4bd4f0f0cfac4f87a
#
_entry.id   50077b3038065fc4bd4f0f0cfac4f87a
#
_cell.length_a   1.000
_cell.length_b   1.000
_cell.length_c   1.000
_cell.angle_alpha   90.00
_cell.angle_beta   90.00
_cell.angle_gamma   90.00
#
_symmetry.space_group_name_H-M   'P 1'
#
loop_
_entity.id
_entity.type
_entity.pdbx_description
1 polymer ?
#
loop_
_entity_poly.entity_id
_entity_poly.type
_entity_poly.pdbx_seq_one_letter_code
_entity_poly.pdbx_strand_id
1 'polypeptide(L)'
;MPLESNWFFLIVEYLATFFCGMIGGMAACRREFDSFSIMIAAWFTALGGGTIRDVLIGCIPPTNLTNYWYLGIAILAGLCVIFLHPEVEKLYWTNTIFDALALALFAIDGTTKGLAYHMPAITAIFVGVVTGVGGGVCRDVILNEVPVIIRDKHLYLVPAIVASILTVFVCKAYIYNWINFTSEILLDILIVVITVTLRLLSVKLDWTMPGAVKRSQPLSLHSSRRVEKKGKKGSSRGLLHHK
;
A
#
# COMPACT_ATOMS: atom_id res chain seq x y z
N MET A 1 -1.17 -8.53 28.81
CA MET A 1 0.22 -8.13 28.54
C MET A 1 0.17 -7.30 27.26
N PRO A 2 0.80 -6.18 27.18
CA PRO A 2 0.83 -5.44 25.92
C PRO A 2 1.73 -6.20 24.93
N LEU A 3 1.12 -6.79 23.90
CA LEU A 3 1.81 -7.37 22.76
C LEU A 3 2.81 -6.34 22.15
N GLU A 4 2.50 -5.05 22.30
CA GLU A 4 3.30 -3.91 21.83
C GLU A 4 4.67 -3.73 22.52
N SER A 5 4.91 -4.30 23.72
CA SER A 5 6.18 -4.11 24.41
C SER A 5 7.22 -5.19 24.11
N ASN A 6 6.90 -6.13 23.23
CA ASN A 6 7.84 -7.16 22.82
C ASN A 6 8.81 -6.63 21.77
N TRP A 7 10.11 -6.79 22.02
CA TRP A 7 11.19 -6.42 21.12
C TRP A 7 11.02 -7.00 19.69
N PHE A 8 10.37 -8.17 19.57
CA PHE A 8 10.12 -8.80 18.28
C PHE A 8 9.18 -7.94 17.41
N PHE A 9 8.05 -7.47 17.95
CA PHE A 9 7.12 -6.62 17.22
C PHE A 9 7.74 -5.28 16.83
N LEU A 10 8.59 -4.71 17.69
CA LEU A 10 9.36 -3.51 17.33
C LEU A 10 10.30 -3.74 16.16
N ILE A 11 10.98 -4.90 16.10
CA ILE A 11 11.83 -5.26 14.96
C ILE A 11 10.99 -5.42 13.69
N VAL A 12 9.85 -6.11 13.76
CA VAL A 12 8.92 -6.28 12.63
C VAL A 12 8.48 -4.92 12.09
N GLU A 13 8.08 -4.01 12.97
CA GLU A 13 7.64 -2.67 12.60
C GLU A 13 8.77 -1.82 11.99
N TYR A 14 9.98 -1.92 12.54
CA TYR A 14 11.15 -1.23 11.99
C TYR A 14 11.57 -1.77 10.61
N LEU A 15 11.53 -3.08 10.42
CA LEU A 15 11.80 -3.71 9.12
C LEU A 15 10.74 -3.32 8.09
N ALA A 16 9.45 -3.33 8.48
CA ALA A 16 8.36 -2.89 7.64
C ALA A 16 8.55 -1.43 7.19
N THR A 17 8.89 -0.56 8.14
CA THR A 17 9.19 0.87 7.90
C THR A 17 10.35 1.03 6.93
N PHE A 18 11.44 0.27 7.11
CA PHE A 18 12.61 0.31 6.23
C PHE A 18 12.27 -0.11 4.80
N PHE A 19 11.66 -1.29 4.62
CA PHE A 19 11.29 -1.77 3.27
C PHE A 19 10.30 -0.83 2.58
N CYS A 20 9.33 -0.33 3.33
CA CYS A 20 8.36 0.63 2.81
C CYS A 20 9.03 1.94 2.37
N GLY A 21 9.98 2.45 3.15
CA GLY A 21 10.80 3.61 2.80
C GLY A 21 11.65 3.39 1.55
N MET A 22 12.27 2.19 1.43
CA MET A 22 13.02 1.81 0.23
C MET A 22 12.15 1.88 -1.02
N ILE A 23 10.93 1.34 -0.97
CA ILE A 23 9.99 1.37 -2.11
C ILE A 23 9.61 2.80 -2.48
N GLY A 24 9.32 3.64 -1.47
CA GLY A 24 8.98 5.05 -1.68
C GLY A 24 10.11 5.82 -2.36
N GLY A 25 11.33 5.66 -1.85
CA GLY A 25 12.52 6.26 -2.43
C GLY A 25 12.80 5.77 -3.85
N MET A 26 12.73 4.45 -4.11
CA MET A 26 12.91 3.87 -5.44
C MET A 26 11.87 4.38 -6.45
N ALA A 27 10.62 4.54 -6.02
CA ALA A 27 9.57 5.05 -6.89
C ALA A 27 9.80 6.52 -7.30
N ALA A 28 10.29 7.36 -6.37
CA ALA A 28 10.67 8.75 -6.66
C ALA A 28 11.92 8.82 -7.55
N CYS A 29 12.91 7.95 -7.32
CA CYS A 29 14.13 7.89 -8.08
C CYS A 29 13.86 7.53 -9.56
N ARG A 30 12.95 6.58 -9.84
CA ARG A 30 12.51 6.24 -11.21
C ARG A 30 11.84 7.40 -11.95
N ARG A 31 11.42 8.44 -11.24
CA ARG A 31 10.87 9.66 -11.80
C ARG A 31 11.90 10.78 -11.95
N GLU A 32 13.16 10.44 -11.76
CA GLU A 32 14.27 11.39 -11.86
C GLU A 32 14.13 12.58 -10.90
N PHE A 33 13.50 12.34 -9.73
CA PHE A 33 13.38 13.36 -8.69
C PHE A 33 14.73 13.58 -8.01
N ASP A 34 14.92 14.77 -7.48
CA ASP A 34 16.12 15.13 -6.73
C ASP A 34 16.23 14.38 -5.39
N SER A 35 17.41 14.38 -4.80
CA SER A 35 17.70 13.65 -3.56
C SER A 35 16.78 14.04 -2.40
N PHE A 36 16.35 15.30 -2.32
CA PHE A 36 15.44 15.75 -1.29
C PHE A 36 14.04 15.18 -1.49
N SER A 37 13.53 15.17 -2.71
CA SER A 37 12.23 14.58 -3.05
C SER A 37 12.23 13.06 -2.85
N ILE A 38 13.35 12.36 -3.14
CA ILE A 38 13.52 10.92 -2.83
C ILE A 38 13.39 10.69 -1.32
N MET A 39 14.02 11.54 -0.51
CA MET A 39 13.95 11.46 0.95
C MET A 39 12.52 11.67 1.47
N ILE A 40 11.82 12.67 0.95
CA ILE A 40 10.42 12.95 1.29
C ILE A 40 9.52 11.77 0.91
N ALA A 41 9.66 11.23 -0.30
CA ALA A 41 8.87 10.08 -0.75
C ALA A 41 9.13 8.84 0.11
N ALA A 42 10.39 8.58 0.47
CA ALA A 42 10.75 7.50 1.39
C ALA A 42 10.09 7.69 2.75
N TRP A 43 10.15 8.89 3.31
CA TRP A 43 9.58 9.21 4.61
C TRP A 43 8.06 9.03 4.67
N PHE A 44 7.34 9.66 3.75
CA PHE A 44 5.88 9.54 3.71
C PHE A 44 5.41 8.11 3.46
N THR A 45 6.12 7.37 2.63
CA THR A 45 5.80 5.96 2.36
C THR A 45 6.05 5.10 3.60
N ALA A 46 7.20 5.29 4.26
CA ALA A 46 7.60 4.54 5.44
C ALA A 46 6.64 4.74 6.61
N LEU A 47 6.26 5.98 6.89
CA LEU A 47 5.45 6.33 8.06
C LEU A 47 3.95 6.34 7.78
N GLY A 48 3.53 6.42 6.51
CA GLY A 48 2.14 6.60 6.13
C GLY A 48 1.23 5.48 6.62
N GLY A 49 1.61 4.22 6.43
CA GLY A 49 0.81 3.05 6.87
C GLY A 49 0.59 3.02 8.38
N GLY A 50 1.67 3.17 9.15
CA GLY A 50 1.61 3.20 10.62
C GLY A 50 0.85 4.42 11.17
N THR A 51 0.97 5.59 10.52
CA THR A 51 0.20 6.79 10.90
C THR A 51 -1.29 6.58 10.69
N ILE A 52 -1.70 6.03 9.54
CA ILE A 52 -3.11 5.70 9.27
C ILE A 52 -3.62 4.68 10.28
N ARG A 53 -2.85 3.63 10.58
CA ARG A 53 -3.15 2.64 11.61
C ARG A 53 -3.42 3.29 12.95
N ASP A 54 -2.48 4.11 13.44
CA ASP A 54 -2.53 4.70 14.77
C ASP A 54 -3.73 5.65 14.92
N VAL A 55 -4.06 6.39 13.87
CA VAL A 55 -5.29 7.21 13.82
C VAL A 55 -6.55 6.34 13.89
N LEU A 56 -6.59 5.23 13.15
CA LEU A 56 -7.76 4.32 13.13
C LEU A 56 -8.00 3.65 14.49
N ILE A 57 -6.94 3.28 15.21
CA ILE A 57 -7.05 2.67 16.53
C ILE A 57 -7.19 3.68 17.68
N GLY A 58 -7.13 4.99 17.38
CA GLY A 58 -7.22 6.06 18.37
C GLY A 58 -5.93 6.31 19.16
N CYS A 59 -4.78 5.80 18.71
CA CYS A 59 -3.47 6.07 19.28
C CYS A 59 -2.95 7.43 18.81
N ILE A 60 -3.27 8.48 19.57
CA ILE A 60 -2.91 9.86 19.23
C ILE A 60 -2.09 10.47 20.36
N PRO A 61 -0.90 11.02 20.07
CA PRO A 61 -0.25 11.14 18.76
C PRO A 61 0.29 9.80 18.23
N PRO A 62 0.36 9.61 16.88
CA PRO A 62 0.86 8.37 16.29
C PRO A 62 2.27 7.99 16.76
N THR A 63 2.50 6.73 17.08
CA THR A 63 3.75 6.20 17.66
C THR A 63 4.95 6.49 16.76
N ASN A 64 4.79 6.33 15.45
CA ASN A 64 5.84 6.55 14.47
C ASN A 64 6.23 8.04 14.26
N LEU A 65 5.42 8.98 14.76
CA LEU A 65 5.75 10.41 14.76
C LEU A 65 6.38 10.85 16.09
N THR A 66 6.14 10.14 17.17
CA THR A 66 6.66 10.46 18.50
C THR A 66 8.00 9.79 18.80
N ASN A 67 8.26 8.64 18.18
CA ASN A 67 9.49 7.90 18.38
C ASN A 67 10.49 8.18 17.24
N TYR A 68 11.60 8.85 17.57
CA TYR A 68 12.64 9.26 16.62
C TYR A 68 13.28 8.11 15.82
N TRP A 69 13.22 6.87 16.31
CA TRP A 69 13.77 5.72 15.59
C TRP A 69 13.10 5.48 14.25
N TYR A 70 11.76 5.65 14.18
CA TYR A 70 11.04 5.51 12.90
C TYR A 70 11.47 6.54 11.87
N LEU A 71 11.67 7.79 12.30
CA LEU A 71 12.20 8.84 11.44
C LEU A 71 13.62 8.50 10.97
N GLY A 72 14.47 8.04 11.89
CA GLY A 72 15.84 7.61 11.56
C GLY A 72 15.88 6.48 10.53
N ILE A 73 15.01 5.47 10.68
CA ILE A 73 14.90 4.34 9.76
C ILE A 73 14.39 4.78 8.38
N ALA A 74 13.40 5.68 8.35
CA ALA A 74 12.88 6.23 7.09
C ALA A 74 13.96 7.05 6.34
N ILE A 75 14.75 7.85 7.06
CA ILE A 75 15.90 8.58 6.51
C ILE A 75 16.97 7.60 6.00
N LEU A 76 17.28 6.56 6.78
CA LEU A 76 18.25 5.52 6.37
C LEU A 76 17.79 4.83 5.09
N ALA A 77 16.51 4.47 4.98
CA ALA A 77 15.96 3.87 3.77
C ALA A 77 16.11 4.79 2.54
N GLY A 78 15.80 6.09 2.69
CA GLY A 78 15.98 7.08 1.63
C GLY A 78 17.45 7.23 1.21
N LEU A 79 18.37 7.30 2.18
CA LEU A 79 19.82 7.35 1.91
C LEU A 79 20.29 6.08 1.18
N CYS A 80 19.86 4.89 1.62
CA CYS A 80 20.18 3.64 0.94
C CYS A 80 19.75 3.69 -0.54
N VAL A 81 18.59 4.22 -0.85
CA VAL A 81 18.15 4.36 -2.24
C VAL A 81 19.05 5.31 -3.01
N ILE A 82 19.37 6.48 -2.46
CA ILE A 82 20.23 7.47 -3.14
C ILE A 82 21.60 6.87 -3.51
N PHE A 83 22.20 6.10 -2.60
CA PHE A 83 23.54 5.52 -2.83
C PHE A 83 23.53 4.21 -3.64
N LEU A 84 22.47 3.38 -3.51
CA LEU A 84 22.40 2.04 -4.09
C LEU A 84 21.56 1.98 -5.37
N HIS A 85 20.86 3.06 -5.74
CA HIS A 85 19.90 3.09 -6.83
C HIS A 85 20.41 2.46 -8.15
N PRO A 86 21.62 2.77 -8.66
CA PRO A 86 22.06 2.24 -9.95
C PRO A 86 22.15 0.71 -9.98
N GLU A 87 22.40 0.08 -8.82
CA GLU A 87 22.53 -1.37 -8.70
C GLU A 87 21.19 -2.06 -8.41
N VAL A 88 20.33 -1.43 -7.61
CA VAL A 88 19.02 -1.98 -7.21
C VAL A 88 18.02 -1.97 -8.37
N GLU A 89 18.11 -1.00 -9.27
CA GLU A 89 17.22 -0.89 -10.43
C GLU A 89 17.43 -2.02 -11.46
N LYS A 90 18.61 -2.60 -11.50
CA LYS A 90 18.92 -3.74 -12.37
C LYS A 90 18.15 -5.02 -11.98
N LEU A 91 17.66 -5.10 -10.75
CA LEU A 91 16.86 -6.23 -10.28
C LEU A 91 15.37 -5.98 -10.47
N TYR A 92 14.80 -6.49 -11.54
CA TYR A 92 13.40 -6.38 -11.90
C TYR A 92 12.42 -6.72 -10.76
N TRP A 93 12.75 -7.73 -9.95
CA TRP A 93 11.90 -8.22 -8.87
C TRP A 93 12.05 -7.47 -7.53
N THR A 94 13.07 -6.65 -7.37
CA THR A 94 13.41 -6.02 -6.08
C THR A 94 12.24 -5.21 -5.52
N ASN A 95 11.62 -4.39 -6.37
CA ASN A 95 10.48 -3.57 -5.94
C ASN A 95 9.29 -4.43 -5.48
N THR A 96 9.00 -5.51 -6.20
CA THR A 96 7.90 -6.42 -5.86
C THR A 96 8.19 -7.21 -4.58
N ILE A 97 9.45 -7.62 -4.37
CA ILE A 97 9.86 -8.33 -3.15
C ILE A 97 9.76 -7.41 -1.93
N PHE A 98 10.30 -6.19 -2.01
CA PHE A 98 10.22 -5.24 -0.91
C PHE A 98 8.77 -4.84 -0.61
N ASP A 99 7.95 -4.64 -1.64
CA ASP A 99 6.51 -4.38 -1.49
C ASP A 99 5.79 -5.54 -0.79
N ALA A 100 6.08 -6.77 -1.19
CA ALA A 100 5.50 -7.96 -0.56
C ALA A 100 5.95 -8.12 0.91
N LEU A 101 7.22 -7.81 1.22
CA LEU A 101 7.74 -7.84 2.58
C LEU A 101 7.09 -6.75 3.46
N ALA A 102 7.06 -5.50 2.97
CA ALA A 102 6.42 -4.41 3.68
C ALA A 102 4.93 -4.69 3.93
N LEU A 103 4.22 -5.20 2.91
CA LEU A 103 2.81 -5.58 3.00
C LEU A 103 2.58 -6.64 4.09
N ALA A 104 3.40 -7.71 4.10
CA ALA A 104 3.28 -8.80 5.06
C ALA A 104 3.55 -8.32 6.50
N LEU A 105 4.66 -7.63 6.71
CA LEU A 105 5.07 -7.15 8.03
C LEU A 105 4.07 -6.14 8.60
N PHE A 106 3.62 -5.18 7.82
CA PHE A 106 2.62 -4.20 8.26
C PHE A 106 1.22 -4.81 8.44
N ALA A 107 0.84 -5.85 7.69
CA ALA A 107 -0.42 -6.54 7.92
C ALA A 107 -0.42 -7.27 9.26
N ILE A 108 0.68 -7.94 9.63
CA ILE A 108 0.85 -8.59 10.94
C ILE A 108 0.84 -7.53 12.04
N ASP A 109 1.69 -6.52 11.94
CA ASP A 109 1.83 -5.45 12.91
C ASP A 109 0.50 -4.71 13.16
N GLY A 110 -0.19 -4.28 12.11
CA GLY A 110 -1.46 -3.58 12.23
C GLY A 110 -2.57 -4.44 12.84
N THR A 111 -2.60 -5.75 12.52
CA THR A 111 -3.58 -6.69 13.09
C THR A 111 -3.29 -6.94 14.57
N THR A 112 -2.04 -7.18 14.93
CA THR A 112 -1.60 -7.41 16.32
C THR A 112 -1.87 -6.18 17.17
N LYS A 113 -1.52 -5.00 16.70
CA LYS A 113 -1.79 -3.74 17.40
C LYS A 113 -3.29 -3.48 17.55
N GLY A 114 -4.10 -3.73 16.52
CA GLY A 114 -5.56 -3.64 16.62
C GLY A 114 -6.15 -4.56 17.69
N LEU A 115 -5.66 -5.80 17.82
CA LEU A 115 -6.06 -6.71 18.87
C LEU A 115 -5.58 -6.25 20.25
N ALA A 116 -4.37 -5.69 20.36
CA ALA A 116 -3.82 -5.14 21.61
C ALA A 116 -4.65 -3.96 22.13
N TYR A 117 -5.27 -3.19 21.23
CA TYR A 117 -6.23 -2.12 21.55
C TYR A 117 -7.67 -2.65 21.75
N HIS A 118 -7.83 -3.95 22.00
CA HIS A 118 -9.11 -4.62 22.28
C HIS A 118 -10.14 -4.47 21.15
N MET A 119 -9.71 -4.28 19.90
CA MET A 119 -10.64 -4.24 18.79
C MET A 119 -11.19 -5.63 18.46
N PRO A 120 -12.45 -5.72 17.97
CA PRO A 120 -12.99 -6.96 17.42
C PRO A 120 -12.09 -7.53 16.32
N ALA A 121 -12.04 -8.86 16.18
CA ALA A 121 -11.17 -9.53 15.20
C ALA A 121 -11.34 -9.00 13.76
N ILE A 122 -12.59 -8.74 13.34
CA ILE A 122 -12.89 -8.20 11.99
C ILE A 122 -12.28 -6.80 11.83
N THR A 123 -12.39 -5.95 12.86
CA THR A 123 -11.80 -4.61 12.85
C THR A 123 -10.29 -4.67 12.85
N ALA A 124 -9.69 -5.58 13.63
CA ALA A 124 -8.25 -5.79 13.65
C ALA A 124 -7.72 -6.26 12.28
N ILE A 125 -8.43 -7.17 11.61
CA ILE A 125 -8.11 -7.57 10.22
C ILE A 125 -8.15 -6.35 9.29
N PHE A 126 -9.19 -5.54 9.37
CA PHE A 126 -9.32 -4.33 8.55
C PHE A 126 -8.14 -3.37 8.80
N VAL A 127 -7.80 -3.12 10.08
CA VAL A 127 -6.66 -2.27 10.45
C VAL A 127 -5.35 -2.83 9.90
N GLY A 128 -5.12 -4.15 9.99
CA GLY A 128 -3.93 -4.80 9.44
C GLY A 128 -3.82 -4.62 7.92
N VAL A 129 -4.91 -4.88 7.21
CA VAL A 129 -4.96 -4.70 5.75
C VAL A 129 -4.70 -3.24 5.38
N VAL A 130 -5.36 -2.28 6.04
CA VAL A 130 -5.17 -0.84 5.77
C VAL A 130 -3.74 -0.41 6.08
N THR A 131 -3.14 -0.93 7.15
CA THR A 131 -1.73 -0.65 7.50
C THR A 131 -0.79 -1.14 6.41
N GLY A 132 -0.99 -2.39 5.95
CA GLY A 132 -0.16 -3.02 4.93
C GLY A 132 -0.17 -2.28 3.60
N VAL A 133 -1.33 -1.78 3.16
CA VAL A 133 -1.44 -1.06 1.89
C VAL A 133 -1.25 0.44 2.03
N GLY A 134 -1.38 0.99 3.24
CA GLY A 134 -1.43 2.43 3.51
C GLY A 134 -0.17 3.17 3.06
N GLY A 135 1.02 2.62 3.32
CA GLY A 135 2.29 3.18 2.86
C GLY A 135 2.36 3.30 1.34
N GLY A 136 1.94 2.25 0.62
CA GLY A 136 1.87 2.24 -0.84
C GLY A 136 0.88 3.26 -1.40
N VAL A 137 -0.27 3.41 -0.76
CA VAL A 137 -1.26 4.43 -1.14
C VAL A 137 -0.70 5.84 -0.93
N CYS A 138 -0.06 6.12 0.22
CA CYS A 138 0.59 7.41 0.47
C CYS A 138 1.65 7.72 -0.60
N ARG A 139 2.49 6.73 -0.93
CA ARG A 139 3.50 6.86 -2.00
C ARG A 139 2.87 7.26 -3.33
N ASP A 140 1.88 6.50 -3.77
CA ASP A 140 1.27 6.68 -5.08
C ASP A 140 0.58 8.04 -5.18
N VAL A 141 -0.13 8.47 -4.12
CA VAL A 141 -0.77 9.78 -4.04
C VAL A 141 0.26 10.92 -4.12
N ILE A 142 1.37 10.84 -3.38
CA ILE A 142 2.42 11.88 -3.40
C ILE A 142 3.09 11.94 -4.76
N LEU A 143 3.27 10.79 -5.42
CA LEU A 143 3.85 10.70 -6.76
C LEU A 143 2.83 11.01 -7.88
N ASN A 144 1.61 11.41 -7.53
CA ASN A 144 0.53 11.67 -8.48
C ASN A 144 0.24 10.46 -9.40
N GLU A 145 0.23 9.25 -8.81
CA GLU A 145 -0.13 8.02 -9.50
C GLU A 145 -1.45 7.46 -8.99
N VAL A 146 -2.12 6.68 -9.84
CA VAL A 146 -3.25 5.87 -9.38
C VAL A 146 -2.71 4.78 -8.46
N PRO A 147 -3.18 4.68 -7.20
CA PRO A 147 -2.70 3.70 -6.25
C PRO A 147 -2.67 2.27 -6.82
N VAL A 148 -1.58 1.54 -6.56
CA VAL A 148 -1.37 0.16 -7.04
C VAL A 148 -2.54 -0.74 -6.62
N ILE A 149 -3.10 -0.54 -5.44
CA ILE A 149 -4.27 -1.28 -4.94
C ILE A 149 -5.49 -1.23 -5.89
N ILE A 150 -5.60 -0.18 -6.70
CA ILE A 150 -6.69 0.02 -7.66
C ILE A 150 -6.23 -0.31 -9.09
N ARG A 151 -4.99 0.04 -9.42
CA ARG A 151 -4.41 -0.08 -10.76
C ARG A 151 -3.97 -1.50 -11.08
N ASP A 152 -3.42 -2.22 -10.10
CA ASP A 152 -2.87 -3.57 -10.29
C ASP A 152 -4.01 -4.57 -10.53
N LYS A 153 -3.88 -5.35 -11.59
CA LYS A 153 -4.82 -6.42 -11.91
C LYS A 153 -4.56 -7.69 -11.09
N HIS A 154 -3.34 -7.83 -10.56
CA HIS A 154 -2.94 -8.98 -9.76
C HIS A 154 -3.56 -8.92 -8.36
N LEU A 155 -3.55 -10.07 -7.68
CA LEU A 155 -4.05 -10.19 -6.31
C LEU A 155 -3.14 -9.41 -5.35
N TYR A 156 -3.40 -8.08 -5.18
CA TYR A 156 -2.62 -7.23 -4.29
C TYR A 156 -3.14 -7.28 -2.85
N LEU A 157 -4.46 -7.18 -2.69
CA LEU A 157 -5.09 -7.11 -1.37
C LEU A 157 -5.25 -8.47 -0.70
N VAL A 158 -5.42 -9.53 -1.49
CA VAL A 158 -5.68 -10.89 -0.98
C VAL A 158 -4.57 -11.40 -0.06
N PRO A 159 -3.27 -11.29 -0.40
CA PRO A 159 -2.20 -11.67 0.53
C PRO A 159 -2.26 -10.94 1.88
N ALA A 160 -2.59 -9.64 1.89
CA ALA A 160 -2.72 -8.86 3.13
C ALA A 160 -3.90 -9.33 3.98
N ILE A 161 -5.04 -9.64 3.35
CA ILE A 161 -6.21 -10.21 4.05
C ILE A 161 -5.87 -11.56 4.66
N VAL A 162 -5.21 -12.44 3.90
CA VAL A 162 -4.78 -13.77 4.39
C VAL A 162 -3.83 -13.61 5.57
N ALA A 163 -2.82 -12.74 5.46
CA ALA A 163 -1.89 -12.45 6.55
C ALA A 163 -2.64 -12.00 7.82
N SER A 164 -3.52 -11.02 7.70
CA SER A 164 -4.28 -10.47 8.83
C SER A 164 -5.19 -11.52 9.47
N ILE A 165 -5.86 -12.37 8.67
CA ILE A 165 -6.67 -13.46 9.21
C ILE A 165 -5.83 -14.46 9.99
N LEU A 166 -4.71 -14.92 9.42
CA LEU A 166 -3.81 -15.86 10.09
C LEU A 166 -3.23 -15.27 11.38
N THR A 167 -2.84 -14.00 11.36
CA THR A 167 -2.35 -13.30 12.56
C THR A 167 -3.39 -13.26 13.68
N VAL A 168 -4.68 -13.03 13.36
CA VAL A 168 -5.75 -13.10 14.38
C VAL A 168 -5.80 -14.48 15.04
N PHE A 169 -5.67 -15.57 14.27
CA PHE A 169 -5.67 -16.92 14.82
C PHE A 169 -4.45 -17.16 15.72
N VAL A 170 -3.26 -16.74 15.29
CA VAL A 170 -2.02 -16.88 16.06
C VAL A 170 -2.09 -16.07 17.38
N CYS A 171 -2.46 -14.79 17.30
CA CYS A 171 -2.61 -13.94 18.48
C CYS A 171 -3.64 -14.49 19.47
N LYS A 172 -4.79 -14.99 18.99
CA LYS A 172 -5.76 -15.63 19.87
C LYS A 172 -5.24 -16.91 20.51
N ALA A 173 -4.57 -17.78 19.75
CA ALA A 173 -3.95 -18.98 20.28
C ALA A 173 -2.93 -18.65 21.38
N TYR A 174 -2.17 -17.58 21.22
CA TYR A 174 -1.25 -17.08 22.24
C TYR A 174 -1.99 -16.54 23.48
N ILE A 175 -3.02 -15.71 23.31
CA ILE A 175 -3.82 -15.14 24.40
C ILE A 175 -4.50 -16.27 25.23
N TYR A 176 -4.97 -17.34 24.58
CA TYR A 176 -5.57 -18.49 25.26
C TYR A 176 -4.53 -19.48 25.83
N ASN A 177 -3.22 -19.14 25.79
CA ASN A 177 -2.11 -19.98 26.22
C ASN A 177 -2.03 -21.36 25.53
N TRP A 178 -2.52 -21.48 24.30
CA TRP A 178 -2.39 -22.71 23.49
C TRP A 178 -0.99 -22.84 22.89
N ILE A 179 -0.31 -21.72 22.67
CA ILE A 179 1.05 -21.65 22.13
C ILE A 179 1.94 -20.76 23.02
N ASN A 180 3.24 -21.07 23.00
CA ASN A 180 4.24 -20.26 23.67
C ASN A 180 4.69 -19.09 22.79
N PHE A 181 5.34 -18.08 23.37
CA PHE A 181 5.88 -16.92 22.66
C PHE A 181 6.81 -17.30 21.50
N THR A 182 7.68 -18.32 21.69
CA THR A 182 8.56 -18.81 20.60
C THR A 182 7.76 -19.37 19.43
N SER A 183 6.67 -20.06 19.70
CA SER A 183 5.79 -20.60 18.65
C SER A 183 5.03 -19.49 17.92
N GLU A 184 4.62 -18.43 18.63
CA GLU A 184 4.03 -17.23 18.03
C GLU A 184 4.98 -16.60 17.01
N ILE A 185 6.25 -16.36 17.41
CA ILE A 185 7.27 -15.82 16.49
C ILE A 185 7.46 -16.69 15.24
N LEU A 186 7.57 -18.01 15.42
CA LEU A 186 7.75 -18.93 14.28
C LEU A 186 6.55 -18.92 13.34
N LEU A 187 5.33 -18.81 13.87
CA LEU A 187 4.12 -18.71 13.08
C LEU A 187 4.02 -17.36 12.34
N ASP A 188 4.42 -16.26 12.98
CA ASP A 188 4.46 -14.95 12.32
C ASP A 188 5.48 -14.93 11.16
N ILE A 189 6.66 -15.52 11.36
CA ILE A 189 7.64 -15.70 10.27
C ILE A 189 7.03 -16.55 9.14
N LEU A 190 6.32 -17.63 9.48
CA LEU A 190 5.63 -18.45 8.48
C LEU A 190 4.56 -17.65 7.72
N ILE A 191 3.80 -16.79 8.40
CA ILE A 191 2.81 -15.90 7.77
C ILE A 191 3.50 -14.94 6.81
N VAL A 192 4.64 -14.35 7.17
CA VAL A 192 5.44 -13.50 6.25
C VAL A 192 5.81 -14.30 5.00
N VAL A 193 6.36 -15.51 5.15
CA VAL A 193 6.76 -16.37 4.03
C VAL A 193 5.57 -16.70 3.13
N ILE A 194 4.43 -17.08 3.71
CA ILE A 194 3.20 -17.38 2.95
C ILE A 194 2.74 -16.14 2.18
N THR A 195 2.68 -14.99 2.83
CA THR A 195 2.18 -13.74 2.23
C THR A 195 3.07 -13.28 1.08
N VAL A 196 4.39 -13.28 1.28
CA VAL A 196 5.37 -12.94 0.25
C VAL A 196 5.28 -13.92 -0.92
N THR A 197 5.20 -15.22 -0.63
CA THR A 197 5.06 -16.25 -1.67
C THR A 197 3.78 -16.06 -2.48
N LEU A 198 2.64 -15.85 -1.83
CA LEU A 198 1.37 -15.58 -2.50
C LEU A 198 1.45 -14.34 -3.39
N ARG A 199 2.08 -13.27 -2.90
CA ARG A 199 2.24 -12.03 -3.68
C ARG A 199 3.14 -12.26 -4.89
N LEU A 200 4.28 -12.90 -4.73
CA LEU A 200 5.21 -13.19 -5.84
C LEU A 200 4.62 -14.18 -6.86
N LEU A 201 3.90 -15.21 -6.39
CA LEU A 201 3.18 -16.13 -7.28
C LEU A 201 2.08 -15.42 -8.06
N SER A 202 1.31 -14.55 -7.40
CA SER A 202 0.26 -13.77 -8.07
C SER A 202 0.80 -12.94 -9.23
N VAL A 203 1.97 -12.33 -9.05
CA VAL A 203 2.65 -11.57 -10.12
C VAL A 203 3.23 -12.51 -11.19
N LYS A 204 3.91 -13.60 -10.77
CA LYS A 204 4.58 -14.53 -11.69
C LYS A 204 3.60 -15.34 -12.56
N LEU A 205 2.46 -15.73 -11.99
CA LEU A 205 1.43 -16.54 -12.66
C LEU A 205 0.31 -15.69 -13.27
N ASP A 206 0.44 -14.36 -13.25
CA ASP A 206 -0.55 -13.40 -13.78
C ASP A 206 -1.98 -13.67 -13.24
N TRP A 207 -2.07 -13.97 -11.93
CA TRP A 207 -3.34 -14.17 -11.27
C TRP A 207 -4.09 -12.85 -11.15
N THR A 208 -5.09 -12.69 -11.99
CA THR A 208 -5.89 -11.47 -12.05
C THR A 208 -7.27 -11.68 -11.45
N MET A 209 -7.80 -10.63 -10.81
CA MET A 209 -9.21 -10.61 -10.44
C MET A 209 -10.08 -10.45 -11.67
N PRO A 210 -11.23 -11.17 -11.76
CA PRO A 210 -12.18 -10.94 -12.84
C PRO A 210 -12.59 -9.47 -12.86
N GLY A 211 -12.31 -8.80 -13.97
CA GLY A 211 -12.63 -7.39 -14.17
C GLY A 211 -14.13 -7.16 -14.20
N ALA A 212 -14.56 -5.93 -13.91
CA ALA A 212 -15.95 -5.53 -14.09
C ALA A 212 -16.39 -5.80 -15.53
N VAL A 213 -17.60 -6.32 -15.70
CA VAL A 213 -18.18 -6.56 -17.01
C VAL A 213 -18.10 -5.28 -17.84
N LYS A 214 -17.41 -5.33 -19.00
CA LYS A 214 -17.35 -4.19 -19.91
C LYS A 214 -18.78 -3.85 -20.31
N ARG A 215 -19.28 -2.71 -19.87
CA ARG A 215 -20.55 -2.18 -20.33
C ARG A 215 -20.39 -1.85 -21.81
N SER A 216 -20.95 -2.68 -22.67
CA SER A 216 -20.80 -2.62 -24.12
C SER A 216 -21.58 -1.47 -24.76
N GLN A 217 -21.62 -0.29 -24.15
CA GLN A 217 -21.97 0.95 -24.86
C GLN A 217 -21.39 2.16 -24.10
N PRO A 218 -20.54 2.97 -24.74
CA PRO A 218 -20.34 4.33 -24.27
C PRO A 218 -21.67 5.06 -24.45
N LEU A 219 -22.20 5.67 -23.39
CA LEU A 219 -23.22 6.70 -23.50
C LEU A 219 -22.70 7.73 -24.51
N SER A 220 -23.26 7.70 -25.71
CA SER A 220 -22.90 8.65 -26.75
C SER A 220 -23.38 10.04 -26.34
N LEU A 221 -22.51 10.82 -25.73
CA LEU A 221 -22.65 12.28 -25.60
C LEU A 221 -22.56 13.00 -27.00
N HIS A 222 -23.02 12.32 -28.05
CA HIS A 222 -22.88 12.80 -29.41
C HIS A 222 -24.17 13.36 -30.02
N SER A 223 -25.23 13.60 -29.19
CA SER A 223 -26.47 14.18 -29.76
C SER A 223 -26.50 15.71 -29.76
N SER A 224 -25.66 16.40 -29.01
CA SER A 224 -25.71 17.88 -28.93
C SER A 224 -24.92 18.62 -30.01
N ARG A 225 -23.98 17.96 -30.71
CA ARG A 225 -23.22 18.62 -31.77
C ARG A 225 -23.87 18.59 -33.18
N ARG A 226 -24.93 17.81 -33.36
CA ARG A 226 -25.64 17.74 -34.67
C ARG A 226 -26.71 18.80 -34.84
N VAL A 227 -27.19 19.40 -33.77
CA VAL A 227 -28.22 20.46 -33.85
C VAL A 227 -27.58 21.81 -34.20
N GLU A 228 -26.36 22.07 -33.75
CA GLU A 228 -25.68 23.36 -34.01
C GLU A 228 -25.14 23.52 -35.44
N LYS A 229 -24.86 22.41 -36.14
CA LYS A 229 -24.45 22.45 -37.58
C LYS A 229 -25.59 22.60 -38.54
N LYS A 230 -26.85 22.31 -38.17
CA LYS A 230 -28.03 22.54 -39.03
C LYS A 230 -28.54 23.97 -38.95
N GLY A 231 -28.33 24.70 -37.84
CA GLY A 231 -28.70 26.11 -37.69
C GLY A 231 -27.86 27.08 -38.51
N LYS A 232 -26.58 26.77 -38.80
CA LYS A 232 -25.67 27.63 -39.55
C LYS A 232 -25.76 27.47 -41.09
N LYS A 233 -26.38 26.41 -41.60
CA LYS A 233 -26.57 26.21 -43.05
C LYS A 233 -27.87 26.81 -43.60
N GLY A 234 -28.80 27.25 -42.73
CA GLY A 234 -30.06 27.88 -43.13
C GLY A 234 -30.00 29.41 -43.28
N SER A 235 -28.97 30.07 -42.71
CA SER A 235 -28.89 31.54 -42.68
C SER A 235 -28.07 32.17 -43.82
N SER A 236 -27.39 31.39 -44.69
CA SER A 236 -26.56 31.94 -45.76
C SER A 236 -27.14 31.83 -47.17
N ARG A 237 -28.44 31.50 -47.34
CA ARG A 237 -29.12 31.43 -48.66
C ARG A 237 -30.16 32.52 -48.92
N GLY A 238 -30.22 33.56 -48.08
CA GLY A 238 -31.26 34.60 -48.16
C GLY A 238 -30.79 35.98 -48.59
N LEU A 239 -29.60 36.17 -49.18
CA LEU A 239 -29.09 37.52 -49.53
C LEU A 239 -28.34 37.55 -50.88
N LEU A 240 -28.97 37.08 -51.94
CA LEU A 240 -28.51 37.36 -53.27
C LEU A 240 -29.71 37.31 -54.26
N HIS A 241 -30.62 38.29 -54.14
CA HIS A 241 -31.46 38.77 -55.27
C HIS A 241 -32.05 40.13 -54.86
N HIS A 242 -31.37 41.19 -55.20
CA HIS A 242 -31.93 42.47 -55.69
C HIS A 242 -30.81 43.43 -56.05
N LYS A 243 -30.76 43.68 -57.34
CA LYS A 243 -30.10 44.67 -58.21
C LYS A 243 -28.89 44.18 -58.97
#